data_894c274de4637e1b5996e44366288314
#
_entry.id   894c274de4637e1b5996e44366288314
#
_cell.length_a   1.000
_cell.length_b   1.000
_cell.length_c   1.000
_cell.angle_alpha   90.00
_cell.angle_beta   90.00
_cell.angle_gamma   90.00
#
_symmetry.space_group_name_H-M   'P 1'
#
loop_
_entity.id
_entity.type
_entity.pdbx_description
1 polymer ?
#
loop_
_entity_poly.entity_id
_entity_poly.type
_entity_poly.pdbx_seq_one_letter_code
_entity_poly.pdbx_strand_id
1 'polypeptide(L)'
;MKSKSNKIVLTYGLLANNDDYTLQMTKRFAKEVKEKSRGRMEIKILSPKDKDNDLALLERFRSGNLDMVRLPLPSAKKLSAKLSLMELPYLFDSEEEMWNVLDGDKGAIFQEDFQSKGMELLVWHCLGFRDFYTVEKPLTSVADFEGLILGVEDESRMGRALQLLFGKTRELPQDKIYKALQSGIVEGSENTIEEFARQEHNLSAKYFLEDNHSPVLDLQILSSRARENLSEEDLALLRDVSFSMALQERAYVKKMRVELRNKLSKRGVLFSHFSKEEKAKIEELLAPLYQESTESDFLRKLGKID
;
A
#
# COMPACT_ATOMS: atom_id res chain seq x y z
N MET A 1 3.97 48.81 -2.14
CA MET A 1 5.00 47.97 -1.48
C MET A 1 4.71 46.52 -1.81
N LYS A 2 5.59 45.83 -2.57
CA LYS A 2 5.44 44.38 -2.79
C LYS A 2 5.79 43.72 -1.47
N SER A 3 4.81 43.13 -0.77
CA SER A 3 5.04 42.24 0.33
C SER A 3 6.04 41.17 -0.18
N LYS A 4 7.20 41.04 0.44
CA LYS A 4 8.08 39.89 0.26
C LYS A 4 7.31 38.71 0.82
N SER A 5 6.61 37.96 -0.04
CA SER A 5 6.08 36.67 0.32
C SER A 5 7.28 35.82 0.80
N ASN A 6 7.30 35.48 2.09
CA ASN A 6 8.32 34.60 2.64
C ASN A 6 8.24 33.28 1.86
N LYS A 7 9.36 32.87 1.28
CA LYS A 7 9.47 31.61 0.57
C LYS A 7 9.26 30.46 1.56
N ILE A 8 8.32 29.57 1.26
CA ILE A 8 8.02 28.37 2.05
C ILE A 8 8.89 27.24 1.51
N VAL A 9 9.67 26.61 2.37
CA VAL A 9 10.50 25.45 2.03
C VAL A 9 10.05 24.29 2.90
N LEU A 10 9.56 23.21 2.27
CA LEU A 10 9.14 22.00 2.95
C LEU A 10 10.13 20.85 2.67
N THR A 11 10.57 20.18 3.70
CA THR A 11 11.41 18.99 3.59
C THR A 11 10.54 17.75 3.41
N TYR A 12 10.89 16.88 2.44
CA TYR A 12 10.13 15.67 2.14
C TYR A 12 11.04 14.44 2.19
N GLY A 13 10.70 13.50 3.07
CA GLY A 13 11.39 12.22 3.25
C GLY A 13 10.60 11.05 2.65
N LEU A 14 11.29 10.17 1.93
CA LEU A 14 10.76 8.91 1.41
C LEU A 14 11.91 7.90 1.26
N LEU A 15 11.59 6.60 1.25
CA LEU A 15 12.52 5.55 0.83
C LEU A 15 12.28 5.27 -0.66
N ALA A 16 13.30 5.57 -1.47
CA ALA A 16 13.28 5.25 -2.89
C ALA A 16 14.72 5.28 -3.43
N ASN A 17 15.04 4.39 -4.34
CA ASN A 17 16.32 4.38 -5.04
C ASN A 17 16.31 5.41 -6.18
N ASN A 18 17.50 5.82 -6.65
CA ASN A 18 17.63 6.86 -7.70
C ASN A 18 16.92 6.52 -9.01
N ASP A 19 16.83 5.24 -9.36
CA ASP A 19 16.15 4.74 -10.56
C ASP A 19 14.70 4.33 -10.31
N ASP A 20 14.21 4.57 -9.09
CA ASP A 20 12.85 4.26 -8.69
C ASP A 20 11.86 5.27 -9.30
N TYR A 21 10.77 4.75 -9.87
CA TYR A 21 9.68 5.56 -10.41
C TYR A 21 9.08 6.48 -9.34
N THR A 22 8.95 6.00 -8.11
CA THR A 22 8.46 6.77 -6.96
C THR A 22 9.29 8.04 -6.74
N LEU A 23 10.63 7.93 -6.78
CA LEU A 23 11.50 9.09 -6.65
C LEU A 23 11.35 10.06 -7.83
N GLN A 24 11.19 9.54 -9.05
CA GLN A 24 10.96 10.38 -10.23
C GLN A 24 9.64 11.15 -10.12
N MET A 25 8.56 10.49 -9.68
CA MET A 25 7.28 11.14 -9.44
C MET A 25 7.35 12.17 -8.32
N THR A 26 8.10 11.90 -7.25
CA THR A 26 8.33 12.88 -6.17
C THR A 26 9.11 14.10 -6.66
N LYS A 27 10.10 13.93 -7.53
CA LYS A 27 10.81 15.06 -8.17
C LYS A 27 9.87 15.90 -9.06
N ARG A 28 8.96 15.24 -9.78
CA ARG A 28 7.93 15.94 -10.58
C ARG A 28 6.96 16.70 -9.68
N PHE A 29 6.49 16.08 -8.60
CA PHE A 29 5.69 16.73 -7.57
C PHE A 29 6.36 18.01 -7.07
N ALA A 30 7.63 17.93 -6.64
CA ALA A 30 8.39 19.10 -6.17
C ALA A 30 8.49 20.21 -7.23
N LYS A 31 8.71 19.84 -8.49
CA LYS A 31 8.75 20.78 -9.62
C LYS A 31 7.39 21.44 -9.83
N GLU A 32 6.30 20.69 -9.87
CA GLU A 32 4.95 21.22 -10.10
C GLU A 32 4.49 22.15 -8.96
N VAL A 33 4.76 21.78 -7.69
CA VAL A 33 4.49 22.65 -6.55
C VAL A 33 5.19 24.01 -6.73
N LYS A 34 6.47 24.00 -7.11
CA LYS A 34 7.23 25.22 -7.35
C LYS A 34 6.64 26.05 -8.48
N GLU A 35 6.29 25.42 -9.60
CA GLU A 35 5.74 26.10 -10.78
C GLU A 35 4.36 26.68 -10.48
N LYS A 36 3.44 25.89 -9.94
CA LYS A 36 2.06 26.33 -9.64
C LYS A 36 2.00 27.37 -8.52
N SER A 37 2.92 27.30 -7.54
CA SER A 37 3.06 28.35 -6.52
C SER A 37 3.80 29.60 -7.00
N ARG A 38 4.22 29.66 -8.27
CA ARG A 38 5.06 30.74 -8.84
C ARG A 38 6.35 30.95 -8.06
N GLY A 39 6.97 29.87 -7.59
CA GLY A 39 8.20 29.87 -6.80
C GLY A 39 8.03 30.22 -5.32
N ARG A 40 6.80 30.39 -4.83
CA ARG A 40 6.50 30.70 -3.44
C ARG A 40 6.74 29.50 -2.52
N MET A 41 6.44 28.29 -2.99
CA MET A 41 6.75 27.03 -2.30
C MET A 41 7.87 26.25 -3.00
N GLU A 42 8.69 25.59 -2.22
CA GLU A 42 9.74 24.69 -2.67
C GLU A 42 9.76 23.42 -1.82
N ILE A 43 9.74 22.26 -2.47
CA ILE A 43 9.86 20.95 -1.80
C ILE A 43 11.33 20.51 -1.90
N LYS A 44 11.96 20.30 -0.75
CA LYS A 44 13.32 19.78 -0.64
C LYS A 44 13.27 18.30 -0.33
N ILE A 45 13.47 17.48 -1.36
CA ILE A 45 13.52 16.02 -1.19
C ILE A 45 14.81 15.67 -0.46
N LEU A 46 14.69 14.92 0.63
CA LEU A 46 15.81 14.42 1.42
C LEU A 46 16.04 12.97 1.03
N SER A 47 17.17 12.71 0.40
CA SER A 47 17.58 11.34 0.07
C SER A 47 17.75 10.51 1.35
N PRO A 48 17.36 9.23 1.31
CA PRO A 48 17.62 8.32 2.43
C PRO A 48 19.14 8.23 2.66
N LYS A 49 19.53 8.14 3.92
CA LYS A 49 20.89 7.77 4.29
C LYS A 49 21.01 6.25 4.24
N ASP A 50 22.22 5.72 4.11
CA ASP A 50 22.49 4.27 3.94
C ASP A 50 21.86 3.33 4.98
N LYS A 51 21.33 3.85 6.08
CA LYS A 51 20.66 3.09 7.15
C LYS A 51 19.23 3.55 7.41
N ASP A 52 18.70 4.48 6.61
CA ASP A 52 17.32 4.91 6.77
C ASP A 52 16.39 3.76 6.38
N ASN A 53 15.42 3.50 7.23
CA ASN A 53 14.28 2.62 7.00
C ASN A 53 13.00 3.38 7.36
N ASP A 54 11.86 2.77 7.18
CA ASP A 54 10.56 3.39 7.45
C ASP A 54 10.44 3.91 8.89
N LEU A 55 11.02 3.21 9.87
CA LEU A 55 11.01 3.63 11.26
C LEU A 55 11.89 4.87 11.48
N ALA A 56 13.05 4.94 10.85
CA ALA A 56 13.92 6.11 10.90
C ALA A 56 13.26 7.34 10.26
N LEU A 57 12.56 7.16 9.13
CA LEU A 57 11.76 8.23 8.52
C LEU A 57 10.63 8.69 9.43
N LEU A 58 9.90 7.75 10.03
CA LEU A 58 8.82 8.04 10.97
C LEU A 58 9.34 8.85 12.17
N GLU A 59 10.46 8.47 12.76
CA GLU A 59 11.04 9.19 13.88
C GLU A 59 11.52 10.60 13.49
N ARG A 60 12.10 10.76 12.31
CA ARG A 60 12.44 12.09 11.76
C ARG A 60 11.21 12.97 11.52
N PHE A 61 10.11 12.37 11.08
CA PHE A 61 8.84 13.06 10.91
C PHE A 61 8.24 13.49 12.27
N ARG A 62 8.18 12.58 13.23
CA ARG A 62 7.67 12.86 14.60
C ARG A 62 8.49 13.90 15.33
N SER A 63 9.81 13.88 15.19
CA SER A 63 10.71 14.87 15.80
C SER A 63 10.71 16.24 15.11
N GLY A 64 9.91 16.43 14.05
CA GLY A 64 9.81 17.67 13.31
C GLY A 64 11.00 17.95 12.38
N ASN A 65 11.84 16.95 12.10
CA ASN A 65 12.96 17.05 11.15
C ASN A 65 12.54 16.84 9.68
N LEU A 66 11.26 16.48 9.46
CA LEU A 66 10.63 16.38 8.16
C LEU A 66 9.28 17.10 8.22
N ASP A 67 8.98 17.89 7.18
CA ASP A 67 7.69 18.53 7.02
C ASP A 67 6.67 17.62 6.33
N MET A 68 7.14 16.79 5.43
CA MET A 68 6.37 15.79 4.70
C MET A 68 7.09 14.45 4.72
N VAL A 69 6.31 13.38 4.65
CA VAL A 69 6.83 12.02 4.56
C VAL A 69 5.94 11.17 3.67
N ARG A 70 6.54 10.21 2.94
CA ARG A 70 5.84 9.07 2.36
C ARG A 70 6.21 7.82 3.14
N LEU A 71 5.22 7.19 3.76
CA LEU A 71 5.39 6.00 4.58
C LEU A 71 4.51 4.87 4.06
N PRO A 72 5.02 3.62 4.07
CA PRO A 72 4.19 2.45 3.86
C PRO A 72 3.20 2.30 5.02
N LEU A 73 2.05 1.70 4.71
CA LEU A 73 0.94 1.50 5.64
C LEU A 73 1.36 0.93 7.00
N PRO A 74 2.22 -0.12 7.10
CA PRO A 74 2.62 -0.67 8.40
C PRO A 74 3.34 0.35 9.30
N SER A 75 4.10 1.26 8.74
CA SER A 75 4.77 2.33 9.49
C SER A 75 3.83 3.50 9.79
N ALA A 76 2.97 3.86 8.83
CA ALA A 76 1.98 4.93 8.99
C ALA A 76 0.92 4.61 10.07
N LYS A 77 0.60 3.34 10.31
CA LYS A 77 -0.28 2.90 11.41
C LYS A 77 0.15 3.42 12.80
N LYS A 78 1.43 3.67 12.99
CA LYS A 78 1.94 4.26 14.23
C LYS A 78 1.52 5.74 14.41
N LEU A 79 1.01 6.38 13.37
CA LEU A 79 0.42 7.72 13.41
C LEU A 79 -1.10 7.66 13.58
N SER A 80 -1.74 6.62 13.05
CA SER A 80 -3.20 6.45 13.09
C SER A 80 -3.57 4.97 13.22
N ALA A 81 -4.19 4.60 14.33
CA ALA A 81 -4.65 3.22 14.55
C ALA A 81 -5.75 2.81 13.55
N LYS A 82 -6.54 3.77 13.03
CA LYS A 82 -7.58 3.51 12.02
C LYS A 82 -7.05 2.91 10.74
N LEU A 83 -5.77 3.14 10.43
CA LEU A 83 -5.10 2.57 9.26
C LEU A 83 -5.01 1.03 9.30
N SER A 84 -5.18 0.40 10.47
CA SER A 84 -5.24 -1.06 10.59
C SER A 84 -6.39 -1.68 9.79
N LEU A 85 -7.46 -0.92 9.53
CA LEU A 85 -8.55 -1.33 8.64
C LEU A 85 -8.05 -1.72 7.24
N MET A 86 -7.06 -1.00 6.73
CA MET A 86 -6.51 -1.24 5.38
C MET A 86 -5.68 -2.53 5.28
N GLU A 87 -5.42 -3.20 6.39
CA GLU A 87 -4.75 -4.50 6.42
C GLU A 87 -5.71 -5.69 6.43
N LEU A 88 -7.02 -5.41 6.55
CA LEU A 88 -8.03 -6.47 6.46
C LEU A 88 -8.02 -7.06 5.03
N PRO A 89 -7.81 -8.37 4.88
CA PRO A 89 -7.79 -8.98 3.56
C PRO A 89 -9.19 -8.93 2.93
N TYR A 90 -9.25 -8.78 1.61
CA TYR A 90 -10.48 -8.68 0.82
C TYR A 90 -11.43 -7.56 1.29
N LEU A 91 -10.87 -6.49 1.87
CA LEU A 91 -11.67 -5.33 2.30
C LEU A 91 -12.39 -4.67 1.12
N PHE A 92 -11.80 -4.72 -0.05
CA PHE A 92 -12.34 -4.17 -1.31
C PHE A 92 -12.51 -5.27 -2.34
N ASP A 93 -13.61 -5.22 -3.08
CA ASP A 93 -13.92 -6.21 -4.13
C ASP A 93 -13.11 -5.95 -5.41
N SER A 94 -12.61 -4.72 -5.56
CA SER A 94 -11.81 -4.31 -6.72
C SER A 94 -10.91 -3.10 -6.41
N GLU A 95 -9.89 -2.90 -7.26
CA GLU A 95 -9.07 -1.68 -7.22
C GLU A 95 -9.91 -0.41 -7.44
N GLU A 96 -10.94 -0.48 -8.30
CA GLU A 96 -11.84 0.66 -8.55
C GLU A 96 -12.65 1.02 -7.29
N GLU A 97 -13.21 0.03 -6.61
CA GLU A 97 -13.90 0.25 -5.34
C GLU A 97 -12.98 0.84 -4.29
N MET A 98 -11.76 0.30 -4.15
CA MET A 98 -10.77 0.84 -3.22
C MET A 98 -10.55 2.33 -3.43
N TRP A 99 -10.35 2.76 -4.69
CA TRP A 99 -10.14 4.17 -4.97
C TRP A 99 -11.40 5.01 -4.76
N ASN A 100 -12.57 4.50 -5.10
CA ASN A 100 -13.85 5.18 -4.81
C ASN A 100 -14.08 5.39 -3.32
N VAL A 101 -13.59 4.47 -2.48
CA VAL A 101 -13.63 4.60 -1.03
C VAL A 101 -12.57 5.57 -0.52
N LEU A 102 -11.28 5.36 -0.86
CA LEU A 102 -10.16 6.11 -0.29
C LEU A 102 -10.13 7.58 -0.75
N ASP A 103 -10.54 7.86 -1.97
CA ASP A 103 -10.60 9.22 -2.53
C ASP A 103 -11.97 9.90 -2.30
N GLY A 104 -12.98 9.14 -1.84
CA GLY A 104 -14.35 9.61 -1.64
C GLY A 104 -14.73 9.82 -0.18
N ASP A 105 -16.03 10.11 0.03
CA ASP A 105 -16.58 10.43 1.36
C ASP A 105 -16.41 9.32 2.40
N LYS A 106 -16.41 8.06 1.97
CA LYS A 106 -16.21 6.93 2.89
C LYS A 106 -14.80 6.95 3.50
N GLY A 107 -13.80 7.41 2.74
CA GLY A 107 -12.42 7.54 3.19
C GLY A 107 -12.13 8.76 4.07
N ALA A 108 -13.10 9.68 4.23
CA ALA A 108 -12.94 10.88 5.05
C ALA A 108 -12.54 10.57 6.50
N ILE A 109 -12.93 9.41 7.03
CA ILE A 109 -12.55 8.94 8.37
C ILE A 109 -11.03 8.95 8.62
N PHE A 110 -10.23 8.66 7.60
CA PHE A 110 -8.76 8.69 7.70
C PHE A 110 -8.25 10.12 7.69
N GLN A 111 -8.81 10.96 6.81
CA GLN A 111 -8.49 12.38 6.74
C GLN A 111 -8.79 13.08 8.08
N GLU A 112 -9.99 12.88 8.61
CA GLU A 112 -10.43 13.44 9.90
C GLU A 112 -9.54 13.01 11.06
N ASP A 113 -9.11 11.73 11.08
CA ASP A 113 -8.22 11.23 12.11
C ASP A 113 -6.83 11.91 12.06
N PHE A 114 -6.27 12.12 10.89
CA PHE A 114 -5.02 12.88 10.73
C PHE A 114 -5.19 14.34 11.12
N GLN A 115 -6.29 14.97 10.69
CA GLN A 115 -6.59 16.37 11.02
C GLN A 115 -6.81 16.57 12.51
N SER A 116 -7.45 15.63 13.21
CA SER A 116 -7.62 15.68 14.68
C SER A 116 -6.29 15.72 15.43
N LYS A 117 -5.20 15.29 14.79
CA LYS A 117 -3.82 15.33 15.29
C LYS A 117 -3.00 16.47 14.70
N GLY A 118 -3.67 17.41 14.02
CA GLY A 118 -3.05 18.54 13.35
C GLY A 118 -2.28 18.21 12.07
N MET A 119 -2.19 16.94 11.69
CA MET A 119 -1.53 16.48 10.46
C MET A 119 -2.49 16.53 9.27
N GLU A 120 -1.94 16.33 8.07
CA GLU A 120 -2.73 16.24 6.84
C GLU A 120 -2.34 15.00 6.05
N LEU A 121 -3.30 14.12 5.77
CA LEU A 121 -3.13 13.06 4.79
C LEU A 121 -3.35 13.67 3.41
N LEU A 122 -2.29 13.88 2.65
CA LEU A 122 -2.37 14.53 1.34
C LEU A 122 -2.94 13.61 0.27
N VAL A 123 -2.46 12.36 0.21
CA VAL A 123 -2.92 11.37 -0.77
C VAL A 123 -2.47 9.95 -0.40
N TRP A 124 -3.23 8.97 -0.90
CA TRP A 124 -2.89 7.57 -0.92
C TRP A 124 -2.16 7.17 -2.21
N HIS A 125 -1.15 6.32 -2.08
CA HIS A 125 -0.50 5.62 -3.18
C HIS A 125 -0.73 4.12 -3.05
N CYS A 126 -0.81 3.40 -4.17
CA CYS A 126 -0.86 1.94 -4.19
C CYS A 126 0.21 1.41 -5.14
N LEU A 127 1.10 0.58 -4.61
CA LEU A 127 2.20 -0.02 -5.35
C LEU A 127 1.82 -1.35 -6.02
N GLY A 128 0.60 -1.82 -5.79
CA GLY A 128 0.06 -3.06 -6.31
C GLY A 128 -0.80 -3.76 -5.28
N PHE A 129 -1.18 -4.99 -5.59
CA PHE A 129 -1.93 -5.86 -4.68
C PHE A 129 -1.11 -7.11 -4.41
N ARG A 130 -1.26 -7.64 -3.21
CA ARG A 130 -0.73 -8.94 -2.84
C ARG A 130 -1.68 -10.01 -3.35
N ASP A 131 -1.07 -11.05 -3.90
CA ASP A 131 -1.71 -12.18 -4.54
C ASP A 131 -1.04 -13.47 -4.07
N PHE A 132 -1.76 -14.58 -4.00
CA PHE A 132 -1.16 -15.87 -3.66
C PHE A 132 -0.50 -16.53 -4.87
N TYR A 133 0.56 -17.29 -4.60
CA TYR A 133 1.20 -18.14 -5.62
C TYR A 133 1.70 -19.45 -5.00
N THR A 134 1.67 -20.51 -5.82
CA THR A 134 1.98 -21.87 -5.37
C THR A 134 2.92 -22.60 -6.33
N VAL A 135 3.57 -23.67 -5.81
CA VAL A 135 4.54 -24.49 -6.55
C VAL A 135 3.85 -25.57 -7.37
N GLU A 136 2.97 -26.38 -6.75
CA GLU A 136 2.50 -27.66 -7.31
C GLU A 136 1.15 -27.59 -8.03
N LYS A 137 0.22 -26.75 -7.57
CA LYS A 137 -1.15 -26.70 -8.09
C LYS A 137 -1.70 -25.27 -8.07
N PRO A 138 -2.61 -24.93 -8.99
CA PRO A 138 -3.30 -23.64 -8.94
C PRO A 138 -4.25 -23.56 -7.75
N LEU A 139 -4.46 -22.35 -7.23
CA LEU A 139 -5.56 -22.03 -6.35
C LEU A 139 -6.73 -21.52 -7.19
N THR A 140 -7.89 -22.14 -7.08
CA THR A 140 -9.10 -21.80 -7.83
C THR A 140 -10.35 -21.78 -6.95
N SER A 141 -10.25 -22.35 -5.76
CA SER A 141 -11.31 -22.43 -4.76
C SER A 141 -10.75 -22.31 -3.35
N VAL A 142 -11.62 -22.03 -2.38
CA VAL A 142 -11.26 -22.05 -0.94
C VAL A 142 -10.72 -23.41 -0.51
N ALA A 143 -11.27 -24.50 -1.05
CA ALA A 143 -10.82 -25.86 -0.72
C ALA A 143 -9.35 -26.12 -1.09
N ASP A 144 -8.78 -25.37 -2.04
CA ASP A 144 -7.38 -25.53 -2.42
C ASP A 144 -6.38 -25.07 -1.34
N PHE A 145 -6.84 -24.28 -0.36
CA PHE A 145 -6.04 -23.86 0.79
C PHE A 145 -5.95 -24.92 1.88
N GLU A 146 -6.81 -25.95 1.87
CA GLU A 146 -6.85 -26.96 2.93
C GLU A 146 -5.51 -27.65 3.10
N GLY A 147 -4.93 -27.49 4.30
CA GLY A 147 -3.64 -28.04 4.66
C GLY A 147 -2.41 -27.40 4.02
N LEU A 148 -2.60 -26.44 3.10
CA LEU A 148 -1.51 -25.75 2.39
C LEU A 148 -0.67 -24.91 3.37
N ILE A 149 0.66 -25.03 3.28
CA ILE A 149 1.61 -24.23 4.08
C ILE A 149 2.13 -23.08 3.22
N LEU A 150 1.74 -21.85 3.57
CA LEU A 150 2.16 -20.64 2.88
C LEU A 150 3.23 -19.89 3.68
N GLY A 151 4.31 -19.47 3.00
CA GLY A 151 5.30 -18.57 3.55
C GLY A 151 4.75 -17.14 3.59
N VAL A 152 4.82 -16.48 4.74
CA VAL A 152 4.38 -15.09 4.93
C VAL A 152 5.47 -14.29 5.64
N GLU A 153 5.54 -12.99 5.36
CA GLU A 153 6.50 -12.11 6.02
C GLU A 153 6.05 -11.67 7.42
N ASP A 154 4.74 -11.61 7.61
CA ASP A 154 4.10 -11.23 8.88
C ASP A 154 2.86 -12.11 9.11
N GLU A 155 2.99 -13.05 10.05
CA GLU A 155 1.92 -13.99 10.39
C GLU A 155 0.74 -13.31 11.08
N SER A 156 0.97 -12.21 11.81
CA SER A 156 -0.11 -11.48 12.50
C SER A 156 -1.14 -10.93 11.52
N ARG A 157 -0.70 -10.54 10.33
CA ARG A 157 -1.53 -9.94 9.29
C ARG A 157 -2.34 -10.97 8.49
N MET A 158 -1.69 -12.03 8.02
CA MET A 158 -2.32 -13.05 7.16
C MET A 158 -2.64 -14.36 7.88
N GLY A 159 -2.01 -14.63 9.02
CA GLY A 159 -2.16 -15.90 9.72
C GLY A 159 -3.60 -16.20 10.11
N ARG A 160 -4.29 -15.22 10.68
CA ARG A 160 -5.70 -15.36 11.06
C ARG A 160 -6.62 -15.57 9.86
N ALA A 161 -6.40 -14.82 8.76
CA ALA A 161 -7.18 -14.98 7.53
C ALA A 161 -6.98 -16.38 6.94
N LEU A 162 -5.73 -16.83 6.82
CA LEU A 162 -5.42 -18.14 6.27
C LEU A 162 -5.94 -19.30 7.14
N GLN A 163 -5.96 -19.14 8.47
CA GLN A 163 -6.61 -20.12 9.34
C GLN A 163 -8.11 -20.24 9.04
N LEU A 164 -8.80 -19.13 8.78
CA LEU A 164 -10.22 -19.14 8.40
C LEU A 164 -10.44 -19.74 7.01
N LEU A 165 -9.44 -19.64 6.12
CA LEU A 165 -9.44 -20.28 4.79
C LEU A 165 -8.85 -21.70 4.83
N PHE A 166 -8.70 -22.31 6.01
CA PHE A 166 -8.18 -23.69 6.21
C PHE A 166 -6.70 -23.88 5.82
N GLY A 167 -5.97 -22.82 5.54
CA GLY A 167 -4.54 -22.84 5.28
C GLY A 167 -3.70 -22.75 6.56
N LYS A 168 -2.39 -22.90 6.39
CA LYS A 168 -1.38 -22.73 7.44
C LYS A 168 -0.34 -21.72 7.00
N THR A 169 0.22 -21.00 7.95
CA THR A 169 1.31 -20.05 7.69
C THR A 169 2.63 -20.53 8.26
N ARG A 170 3.70 -20.05 7.66
CA ARG A 170 5.05 -20.08 8.20
C ARG A 170 5.67 -18.72 8.00
N GLU A 171 5.93 -18.02 9.10
CA GLU A 171 6.62 -16.71 9.04
C GLU A 171 8.08 -16.91 8.64
N LEU A 172 8.49 -16.18 7.62
CA LEU A 172 9.83 -16.23 7.05
C LEU A 172 10.26 -14.82 6.59
N PRO A 173 11.52 -14.43 6.81
CA PRO A 173 12.08 -13.25 6.16
C PRO A 173 11.94 -13.34 4.65
N GLN A 174 11.66 -12.22 3.98
CA GLN A 174 11.43 -12.16 2.53
C GLN A 174 12.56 -12.81 1.72
N ASP A 175 13.82 -12.61 2.11
CA ASP A 175 14.99 -13.19 1.46
C ASP A 175 15.10 -14.72 1.61
N LYS A 176 14.29 -15.34 2.46
CA LYS A 176 14.26 -16.79 2.69
C LYS A 176 13.13 -17.51 1.94
N ILE A 177 12.09 -16.77 1.50
CA ILE A 177 10.91 -17.37 0.85
C ILE A 177 11.29 -18.15 -0.41
N TYR A 178 12.17 -17.61 -1.28
CA TYR A 178 12.61 -18.33 -2.49
C TYR A 178 13.19 -19.72 -2.17
N LYS A 179 14.10 -19.79 -1.21
CA LYS A 179 14.70 -21.06 -0.80
C LYS A 179 13.70 -22.01 -0.15
N ALA A 180 12.75 -21.47 0.61
CA ALA A 180 11.71 -22.25 1.26
C ALA A 180 10.74 -22.86 0.23
N LEU A 181 10.37 -22.13 -0.82
CA LEU A 181 9.61 -22.65 -1.96
C LEU A 181 10.38 -23.76 -2.71
N GLN A 182 11.66 -23.50 -2.98
CA GLN A 182 12.51 -24.44 -3.73
C GLN A 182 12.73 -25.77 -2.97
N SER A 183 12.80 -25.72 -1.63
CA SER A 183 13.03 -26.90 -0.78
C SER A 183 11.74 -27.57 -0.29
N GLY A 184 10.57 -27.07 -0.64
CA GLY A 184 9.28 -27.61 -0.17
C GLY A 184 9.00 -27.35 1.31
N ILE A 185 9.71 -26.41 1.95
CA ILE A 185 9.42 -25.98 3.33
C ILE A 185 8.07 -25.26 3.39
N VAL A 186 7.73 -24.55 2.31
CA VAL A 186 6.42 -23.96 2.05
C VAL A 186 5.98 -24.32 0.64
N GLU A 187 4.68 -24.48 0.43
CA GLU A 187 4.08 -24.89 -0.84
C GLU A 187 3.66 -23.69 -1.70
N GLY A 188 3.65 -22.53 -1.09
CA GLY A 188 3.34 -21.25 -1.73
C GLY A 188 3.70 -20.08 -0.84
N SER A 189 3.38 -18.88 -1.31
CA SER A 189 3.53 -17.64 -0.55
C SER A 189 2.57 -16.59 -1.14
N GLU A 190 2.66 -15.35 -0.64
CA GLU A 190 1.89 -14.23 -1.16
C GLU A 190 2.77 -12.99 -1.29
N ASN A 191 2.60 -12.22 -2.33
CA ASN A 191 3.22 -10.91 -2.52
C ASN A 191 2.67 -10.24 -3.78
N THR A 192 3.13 -9.01 -4.07
CA THR A 192 2.82 -8.38 -5.35
C THR A 192 3.48 -9.12 -6.51
N ILE A 193 2.92 -9.00 -7.70
CA ILE A 193 3.49 -9.61 -8.92
C ILE A 193 4.90 -9.07 -9.21
N GLU A 194 5.19 -7.82 -8.82
CA GLU A 194 6.50 -7.18 -8.93
C GLU A 194 7.53 -7.88 -8.04
N GLU A 195 7.19 -8.12 -6.77
CA GLU A 195 8.04 -8.82 -5.82
C GLU A 195 8.23 -10.29 -6.20
N PHE A 196 7.16 -10.96 -6.62
CA PHE A 196 7.20 -12.32 -7.14
C PHE A 196 8.21 -12.48 -8.29
N ALA A 197 8.26 -11.51 -9.19
CA ALA A 197 9.23 -11.50 -10.28
C ALA A 197 10.63 -11.08 -9.84
N ARG A 198 10.75 -10.04 -8.99
CA ARG A 198 12.03 -9.46 -8.55
C ARG A 198 12.81 -10.42 -7.67
N GLN A 199 12.11 -11.16 -6.80
CA GLN A 199 12.68 -12.17 -5.91
C GLN A 199 12.82 -13.54 -6.61
N GLU A 200 12.55 -13.62 -7.91
CA GLU A 200 12.65 -14.83 -8.72
C GLU A 200 11.76 -15.99 -8.24
N HIS A 201 10.73 -15.73 -7.42
CA HIS A 201 9.81 -16.75 -6.92
C HIS A 201 9.13 -17.51 -8.06
N ASN A 202 8.95 -16.86 -9.22
CA ASN A 202 8.43 -17.45 -10.46
C ASN A 202 9.29 -18.58 -11.04
N LEU A 203 10.52 -18.75 -10.57
CA LEU A 203 11.35 -19.90 -10.99
C LEU A 203 10.89 -21.20 -10.29
N SER A 204 10.40 -21.12 -9.06
CA SER A 204 9.91 -22.26 -8.28
C SER A 204 8.37 -22.35 -8.31
N ALA A 205 7.65 -21.25 -8.07
CA ALA A 205 6.20 -21.22 -8.09
C ALA A 205 5.68 -20.85 -9.48
N LYS A 206 4.82 -21.73 -10.07
CA LYS A 206 4.30 -21.53 -11.43
C LYS A 206 2.83 -21.13 -11.49
N TYR A 207 2.14 -21.20 -10.39
CA TYR A 207 0.72 -20.87 -10.32
C TYR A 207 0.54 -19.58 -9.52
N PHE A 208 -0.05 -18.57 -10.15
CA PHE A 208 -0.29 -17.25 -9.56
C PHE A 208 -1.78 -16.97 -9.56
N LEU A 209 -2.36 -16.81 -8.38
CA LEU A 209 -3.77 -16.47 -8.20
C LEU A 209 -3.88 -14.94 -8.15
N GLU A 210 -4.53 -14.34 -9.15
CA GLU A 210 -4.81 -12.89 -9.16
C GLU A 210 -6.09 -12.63 -8.34
N ASP A 211 -5.97 -12.61 -7.02
CA ASP A 211 -7.08 -12.43 -6.07
C ASP A 211 -7.11 -11.04 -5.43
N ASN A 212 -5.99 -10.29 -5.50
CA ASN A 212 -5.86 -8.94 -4.95
C ASN A 212 -6.31 -8.82 -3.49
N HIS A 213 -5.95 -9.80 -2.65
CA HIS A 213 -6.46 -9.89 -1.28
C HIS A 213 -6.02 -8.72 -0.37
N SER A 214 -4.94 -8.03 -0.67
CA SER A 214 -4.46 -6.92 0.15
C SER A 214 -3.73 -5.87 -0.70
N PRO A 215 -4.11 -4.58 -0.63
CA PRO A 215 -3.39 -3.51 -1.31
C PRO A 215 -2.07 -3.18 -0.60
N VAL A 216 -1.03 -2.86 -1.36
CA VAL A 216 0.23 -2.31 -0.82
C VAL A 216 0.16 -0.79 -0.89
N LEU A 217 -0.21 -0.19 0.23
CA LEU A 217 -0.49 1.25 0.33
C LEU A 217 0.67 2.01 0.97
N ASP A 218 0.97 3.17 0.39
CA ASP A 218 1.78 4.23 0.98
C ASP A 218 0.92 5.47 1.20
N LEU A 219 1.27 6.26 2.21
CA LEU A 219 0.61 7.50 2.55
C LEU A 219 1.58 8.67 2.44
N GLN A 220 1.17 9.74 1.74
CA GLN A 220 1.87 11.03 1.75
C GLN A 220 1.24 11.92 2.81
N ILE A 221 2.02 12.29 3.82
CA ILE A 221 1.54 12.95 5.02
C ILE A 221 2.32 14.26 5.23
N LEU A 222 1.60 15.33 5.58
CA LEU A 222 2.14 16.62 6.01
C LEU A 222 2.08 16.72 7.54
N SER A 223 3.17 17.17 8.16
CA SER A 223 3.25 17.32 9.62
C SER A 223 2.39 18.48 10.15
N SER A 224 1.99 18.41 11.42
CA SER A 224 1.23 19.49 12.10
C SER A 224 1.98 20.82 12.04
N ARG A 225 3.29 20.81 12.31
CA ARG A 225 4.12 22.01 12.22
C ARG A 225 4.09 22.66 10.83
N ALA A 226 4.19 21.83 9.77
CA ALA A 226 4.15 22.35 8.41
C ALA A 226 2.74 22.84 8.07
N ARG A 227 1.70 22.10 8.48
CA ARG A 227 0.28 22.46 8.28
C ARG A 227 -0.05 23.83 8.87
N GLU A 228 0.41 24.12 10.10
CA GLU A 228 0.19 25.39 10.79
C GLU A 228 0.83 26.60 10.09
N ASN A 229 1.90 26.36 9.33
CA ASN A 229 2.63 27.41 8.60
C ASN A 229 2.15 27.63 7.15
N LEU A 230 1.14 26.90 6.71
CA LEU A 230 0.55 27.00 5.37
C LEU A 230 -0.78 27.72 5.41
N SER A 231 -1.02 28.57 4.42
CA SER A 231 -2.36 29.07 4.14
C SER A 231 -3.25 27.97 3.57
N GLU A 232 -4.57 28.15 3.64
CA GLU A 232 -5.51 27.21 3.00
C GLU A 232 -5.28 27.11 1.48
N GLU A 233 -4.87 28.21 0.83
CA GLU A 233 -4.50 28.22 -0.59
C GLU A 233 -3.27 27.35 -0.86
N ASP A 234 -2.23 27.43 -0.01
CA ASP A 234 -1.02 26.62 -0.13
C ASP A 234 -1.31 25.14 0.12
N LEU A 235 -2.15 24.85 1.11
CA LEU A 235 -2.57 23.49 1.42
C LEU A 235 -3.40 22.88 0.28
N ALA A 236 -4.35 23.65 -0.26
CA ALA A 236 -5.15 23.22 -1.42
C ALA A 236 -4.25 22.90 -2.62
N LEU A 237 -3.26 23.77 -2.90
CA LEU A 237 -2.29 23.53 -3.98
C LEU A 237 -1.49 22.25 -3.75
N LEU A 238 -1.04 21.99 -2.52
CA LEU A 238 -0.33 20.73 -2.19
C LEU A 238 -1.21 19.50 -2.40
N ARG A 239 -2.48 19.54 -1.94
CA ARG A 239 -3.45 18.47 -2.16
C ARG A 239 -3.68 18.20 -3.65
N ASP A 240 -3.94 19.25 -4.43
CA ASP A 240 -4.20 19.13 -5.87
C ASP A 240 -3.02 18.53 -6.62
N VAL A 241 -1.80 18.98 -6.32
CA VAL A 241 -0.59 18.46 -6.98
C VAL A 241 -0.32 17.03 -6.53
N SER A 242 -0.47 16.73 -5.22
CA SER A 242 -0.31 15.36 -4.70
C SER A 242 -1.28 14.39 -5.37
N PHE A 243 -2.55 14.77 -5.47
CA PHE A 243 -3.58 13.95 -6.10
C PHE A 243 -3.31 13.73 -7.59
N SER A 244 -2.97 14.79 -8.33
CA SER A 244 -2.61 14.68 -9.74
C SER A 244 -1.42 13.75 -9.99
N MET A 245 -0.41 13.79 -9.12
CA MET A 245 0.75 12.90 -9.22
C MET A 245 0.39 11.45 -8.87
N ALA A 246 -0.45 11.24 -7.84
CA ALA A 246 -0.92 9.91 -7.47
C ALA A 246 -1.71 9.25 -8.61
N LEU A 247 -2.58 9.98 -9.31
CA LEU A 247 -3.30 9.45 -10.48
C LEU A 247 -2.35 8.98 -11.58
N GLN A 248 -1.26 9.73 -11.85
CA GLN A 248 -0.26 9.32 -12.83
C GLN A 248 0.51 8.09 -12.38
N GLU A 249 0.84 7.99 -11.08
CA GLU A 249 1.50 6.81 -10.51
C GLU A 249 0.60 5.57 -10.59
N ARG A 250 -0.69 5.68 -10.24
CA ARG A 250 -1.69 4.61 -10.37
C ARG A 250 -1.76 4.07 -11.81
N ALA A 251 -1.84 4.96 -12.79
CA ALA A 251 -1.86 4.59 -14.20
C ALA A 251 -0.58 3.86 -14.64
N TYR A 252 0.57 4.32 -14.15
CA TYR A 252 1.86 3.68 -14.41
C TYR A 252 1.94 2.28 -13.78
N VAL A 253 1.62 2.15 -12.50
CA VAL A 253 1.62 0.86 -11.78
C VAL A 253 0.72 -0.15 -12.48
N LYS A 254 -0.50 0.26 -12.83
CA LYS A 254 -1.46 -0.60 -13.58
C LYS A 254 -0.87 -1.09 -14.90
N LYS A 255 -0.24 -0.20 -15.67
CA LYS A 255 0.42 -0.55 -16.95
C LYS A 255 1.56 -1.55 -16.71
N MET A 256 2.43 -1.29 -15.73
CA MET A 256 3.56 -2.14 -15.42
C MET A 256 3.14 -3.54 -14.97
N ARG A 257 2.08 -3.65 -14.17
CA ARG A 257 1.49 -4.94 -13.76
C ARG A 257 1.04 -5.76 -14.99
N VAL A 258 0.34 -5.15 -15.93
CA VAL A 258 -0.10 -5.82 -17.17
C VAL A 258 1.08 -6.29 -18.00
N GLU A 259 2.10 -5.45 -18.18
CA GLU A 259 3.31 -5.82 -18.94
C GLU A 259 4.07 -6.96 -18.25
N LEU A 260 4.22 -6.91 -16.95
CA LEU A 260 4.90 -7.94 -16.16
C LEU A 260 4.15 -9.27 -16.18
N ARG A 261 2.82 -9.23 -16.01
CA ARG A 261 1.95 -10.40 -16.14
C ARG A 261 2.14 -11.09 -17.49
N ASN A 262 2.13 -10.33 -18.59
CA ASN A 262 2.34 -10.87 -19.92
C ASN A 262 3.75 -11.49 -20.10
N LYS A 263 4.77 -10.88 -19.50
CA LYS A 263 6.14 -11.40 -19.49
C LYS A 263 6.25 -12.71 -18.72
N LEU A 264 5.63 -12.79 -17.54
CA LEU A 264 5.62 -13.98 -16.69
C LEU A 264 4.83 -15.13 -17.34
N SER A 265 3.68 -14.85 -17.96
CA SER A 265 2.91 -15.84 -18.72
C SER A 265 3.75 -16.49 -19.83
N LYS A 266 4.51 -15.68 -20.59
CA LYS A 266 5.45 -16.20 -21.60
C LYS A 266 6.59 -17.05 -21.01
N ARG A 267 6.86 -16.93 -19.71
CA ARG A 267 7.84 -17.73 -18.96
C ARG A 267 7.24 -18.94 -18.27
N GLY A 268 5.97 -19.25 -18.57
CA GLY A 268 5.28 -20.43 -18.07
C GLY A 268 4.58 -20.25 -16.73
N VAL A 269 4.39 -19.03 -16.24
CA VAL A 269 3.52 -18.77 -15.09
C VAL A 269 2.06 -18.86 -15.55
N LEU A 270 1.27 -19.65 -14.83
CA LEU A 270 -0.15 -19.85 -15.07
C LEU A 270 -0.94 -19.02 -14.08
N PHE A 271 -1.84 -18.19 -14.60
CA PHE A 271 -2.66 -17.28 -13.81
C PHE A 271 -4.07 -17.84 -13.63
N SER A 272 -4.59 -17.74 -12.42
CA SER A 272 -5.95 -18.14 -12.04
C SER A 272 -6.69 -16.99 -11.34
N HIS A 273 -7.99 -17.13 -11.21
CA HIS A 273 -8.88 -16.20 -10.51
C HIS A 273 -9.94 -16.99 -9.76
N PHE A 274 -10.45 -16.44 -8.68
CA PHE A 274 -11.64 -16.98 -8.04
C PHE A 274 -12.91 -16.67 -8.87
N SER A 275 -13.85 -17.61 -8.91
CA SER A 275 -15.20 -17.34 -9.36
C SER A 275 -15.92 -16.39 -8.40
N LYS A 276 -17.05 -15.84 -8.80
CA LYS A 276 -17.87 -15.00 -7.91
C LYS A 276 -18.39 -15.78 -6.71
N GLU A 277 -18.72 -17.05 -6.90
CA GLU A 277 -19.20 -17.95 -5.86
C GLU A 277 -18.08 -18.23 -4.83
N GLU A 278 -16.83 -18.42 -5.27
CA GLU A 278 -15.70 -18.59 -4.37
C GLU A 278 -15.35 -17.32 -3.60
N LYS A 279 -15.46 -16.14 -4.24
CA LYS A 279 -15.31 -14.85 -3.56
C LYS A 279 -16.36 -14.67 -2.46
N ALA A 280 -17.62 -14.98 -2.72
CA ALA A 280 -18.67 -14.92 -1.70
C ALA A 280 -18.40 -15.86 -0.50
N LYS A 281 -17.90 -17.08 -0.75
CA LYS A 281 -17.47 -17.99 0.33
C LYS A 281 -16.32 -17.42 1.16
N ILE A 282 -15.33 -16.78 0.50
CA ILE A 282 -14.22 -16.12 1.21
C ILE A 282 -14.74 -15.03 2.12
N GLU A 283 -15.65 -14.19 1.65
CA GLU A 283 -16.25 -13.12 2.45
C GLU A 283 -16.99 -13.67 3.66
N GLU A 284 -17.78 -14.74 3.49
CA GLU A 284 -18.47 -15.41 4.60
C GLU A 284 -17.49 -15.97 5.64
N LEU A 285 -16.43 -16.65 5.19
CA LEU A 285 -15.42 -17.22 6.06
C LEU A 285 -14.60 -16.15 6.81
N LEU A 286 -14.37 -15.00 6.20
CA LEU A 286 -13.61 -13.90 6.78
C LEU A 286 -14.47 -12.93 7.61
N ALA A 287 -15.79 -13.05 7.61
CA ALA A 287 -16.69 -12.20 8.38
C ALA A 287 -16.27 -12.03 9.87
N PRO A 288 -15.77 -13.06 10.60
CA PRO A 288 -15.28 -12.89 11.95
C PRO A 288 -14.15 -11.85 12.08
N LEU A 289 -13.25 -11.72 11.09
CA LEU A 289 -12.18 -10.72 11.11
C LEU A 289 -12.72 -9.29 11.06
N TYR A 290 -13.76 -9.07 10.29
CA TYR A 290 -14.39 -7.76 10.19
C TYR A 290 -15.15 -7.41 11.46
N GLN A 291 -15.82 -8.40 12.09
CA GLN A 291 -16.56 -8.22 13.35
C GLN A 291 -15.63 -7.93 14.54
N GLU A 292 -14.41 -8.45 14.54
CA GLU A 292 -13.39 -8.19 15.57
C GLU A 292 -12.80 -6.76 15.48
N SER A 293 -13.08 -6.02 14.40
CA SER A 293 -12.55 -4.66 14.19
C SER A 293 -13.22 -3.63 15.08
N THR A 294 -12.43 -2.71 15.63
CA THR A 294 -12.91 -1.58 16.44
C THR A 294 -13.62 -0.50 15.63
N GLU A 295 -13.42 -0.46 14.31
CA GLU A 295 -13.97 0.56 13.41
C GLU A 295 -15.21 0.04 12.65
N SER A 296 -16.18 -0.50 13.40
CA SER A 296 -17.38 -1.14 12.86
C SER A 296 -18.20 -0.23 11.94
N ASP A 297 -18.28 1.07 12.23
CA ASP A 297 -19.05 2.02 11.39
C ASP A 297 -18.50 2.18 9.98
N PHE A 298 -17.19 2.14 9.83
CA PHE A 298 -16.56 2.14 8.51
C PHE A 298 -16.88 0.85 7.74
N LEU A 299 -16.78 -0.29 8.41
CA LEU A 299 -17.06 -1.60 7.81
C LEU A 299 -18.54 -1.76 7.43
N ARG A 300 -19.47 -1.20 8.23
CA ARG A 300 -20.90 -1.11 7.85
C ARG A 300 -21.13 -0.28 6.59
N LYS A 301 -20.45 0.87 6.49
CA LYS A 301 -20.53 1.71 5.27
C LYS A 301 -19.99 1.00 4.02
N LEU A 302 -19.09 0.03 4.19
CA LEU A 302 -18.60 -0.83 3.10
C LEU A 302 -19.48 -2.07 2.86
N GLY A 303 -20.45 -2.37 3.75
CA GLY A 303 -21.27 -3.57 3.67
C GLY A 303 -20.53 -4.86 4.07
N LYS A 304 -19.42 -4.74 4.82
CA LYS A 304 -18.63 -5.91 5.26
C LYS A 304 -19.13 -6.50 6.59
N ILE A 305 -19.91 -5.75 7.35
CA ILE A 305 -20.64 -6.18 8.56
C ILE A 305 -22.02 -5.53 8.60
N ASP A 306 -22.97 -6.12 9.36
CA ASP A 306 -24.33 -5.61 9.60
C ASP A 306 -24.37 -4.36 10.52
#